data_9bf0bd8a47d9842fc17643c3e7c1a044
#
_entry.id   9bf0bd8a47d9842fc17643c3e7c1a044
#
_cell.length_a   1.000
_cell.length_b   1.000
_cell.length_c   1.000
_cell.angle_alpha   90.00
_cell.angle_beta   90.00
_cell.angle_gamma   90.00
#
_symmetry.space_group_name_H-M   'P 1'
#
loop_
_entity.id
_entity.type
_entity.pdbx_description
1 polymer ?
#
loop_
_entity_poly.entity_id
_entity_poly.type
_entity_poly.pdbx_seq_one_letter_code
_entity_poly.pdbx_strand_id
1 'polypeptide(L)'
;MKQKIVGYHKDMENHWVAELECGHGQHVRHNPPWTERPWVTTDAGRASRLGHELNCVRCDEMGLHVASAVLSACRKVLLESHEAAGISGLCAEGRWEAALDALGTLDLNQICQAALEIQKSGQQPG
;
A
#
# COMPACT_ATOMS: atom_id res chain seq x y z
N MET A 1 -0.36 -8.33 -2.62
CA MET A 1 -1.80 -8.30 -3.00
C MET A 1 -1.95 -8.78 -4.43
N LYS A 2 -2.69 -9.84 -4.65
CA LYS A 2 -2.83 -10.46 -5.98
C LYS A 2 -3.76 -9.66 -6.87
N GLN A 3 -3.32 -9.42 -8.12
CA GLN A 3 -4.06 -8.67 -9.14
C GLN A 3 -3.97 -9.40 -10.48
N LYS A 4 -5.02 -9.36 -11.27
CA LYS A 4 -5.05 -10.01 -12.58
C LYS A 4 -4.29 -9.21 -13.62
N ILE A 5 -3.62 -9.93 -14.52
CA ILE A 5 -2.94 -9.33 -15.67
C ILE A 5 -4.00 -8.96 -16.72
N VAL A 6 -4.02 -7.69 -17.11
CA VAL A 6 -4.96 -7.17 -18.12
C VAL A 6 -4.27 -6.75 -19.43
N GLY A 7 -2.95 -6.66 -19.44
CA GLY A 7 -2.19 -6.28 -20.61
C GLY A 7 -0.69 -6.33 -20.36
N TYR A 8 0.09 -5.86 -21.33
CA TYR A 8 1.55 -5.78 -21.27
C TYR A 8 2.04 -4.56 -22.04
N HIS A 9 3.16 -4.02 -21.61
CA HIS A 9 3.93 -3.04 -22.37
C HIS A 9 5.42 -3.19 -22.07
N LYS A 10 6.26 -2.59 -22.89
CA LYS A 10 7.69 -2.50 -22.63
C LYS A 10 8.02 -1.16 -21.99
N ASP A 11 8.94 -1.19 -21.02
CA ASP A 11 9.48 0.02 -20.42
C ASP A 11 10.58 0.64 -21.31
N MET A 12 11.19 1.72 -20.83
CA MET A 12 12.25 2.43 -21.56
C MET A 12 13.51 1.58 -21.76
N GLU A 13 13.74 0.60 -20.90
CA GLU A 13 14.87 -0.34 -20.97
C GLU A 13 14.54 -1.60 -21.79
N ASN A 14 13.38 -1.60 -22.46
CA ASN A 14 12.91 -2.72 -23.29
C ASN A 14 12.58 -4.00 -22.50
N HIS A 15 12.21 -3.85 -21.22
CA HIS A 15 11.73 -4.93 -20.37
C HIS A 15 10.20 -5.00 -20.39
N TRP A 16 9.67 -6.23 -20.34
CA TRP A 16 8.22 -6.43 -20.27
C TRP A 16 7.66 -6.06 -18.89
N VAL A 17 6.55 -5.33 -18.91
CA VAL A 17 5.78 -4.97 -17.73
C VAL A 17 4.36 -5.50 -17.91
N ALA A 18 3.87 -6.29 -16.97
CA ALA A 18 2.47 -6.69 -16.92
C ALA A 18 1.64 -5.53 -16.36
N GLU A 19 0.58 -5.16 -17.07
CA GLU A 19 -0.41 -4.22 -16.61
C GLU A 19 -1.45 -4.95 -15.77
N LEU A 20 -1.66 -4.50 -14.56
CA LEU A 20 -2.55 -5.16 -13.59
C LEU A 20 -3.88 -4.42 -13.47
N GLU A 21 -4.94 -5.14 -13.10
CA GLU A 21 -6.28 -4.57 -12.97
C GLU A 21 -6.36 -3.43 -11.95
N CYS A 22 -5.43 -3.38 -10.98
CA CYS A 22 -5.30 -2.27 -10.03
C CYS A 22 -4.70 -0.99 -10.63
N GLY A 23 -4.30 -1.01 -11.89
CA GLY A 23 -3.65 0.11 -12.57
C GLY A 23 -2.13 0.18 -12.39
N HIS A 24 -1.54 -0.69 -11.58
CA HIS A 24 -0.08 -0.73 -11.42
C HIS A 24 0.56 -1.63 -12.47
N GLY A 25 1.82 -1.32 -12.80
CA GLY A 25 2.68 -2.17 -13.61
C GLY A 25 3.58 -3.04 -12.74
N GLN A 26 3.74 -4.29 -13.14
CA GLN A 26 4.65 -5.23 -12.50
C GLN A 26 5.63 -5.78 -13.52
N HIS A 27 6.93 -5.60 -13.30
CA HIS A 27 7.94 -6.17 -14.17
C HIS A 27 7.87 -7.69 -14.16
N VAL A 28 7.86 -8.27 -15.35
CA VAL A 28 7.87 -9.73 -15.57
C VAL A 28 9.10 -10.07 -16.39
N ARG A 29 10.12 -10.60 -15.73
CA ARG A 29 11.41 -10.90 -16.35
C ARG A 29 11.61 -12.39 -16.49
N HIS A 30 12.21 -12.78 -17.60
CA HIS A 30 12.79 -14.11 -17.77
C HIS A 30 14.30 -13.97 -17.65
N ASN A 31 14.88 -14.40 -16.55
CA ASN A 31 16.31 -14.28 -16.25
C ASN A 31 16.79 -15.56 -15.55
N PRO A 32 16.95 -16.68 -16.31
CA PRO A 32 17.44 -17.93 -15.74
C PRO A 32 18.88 -17.77 -15.21
N PRO A 33 19.27 -18.50 -14.16
CA PRO A 33 18.44 -19.43 -13.39
C PRO A 33 17.62 -18.77 -12.26
N TRP A 34 17.72 -17.45 -12.10
CA TRP A 34 17.12 -16.71 -10.98
C TRP A 34 15.60 -16.56 -11.09
N THR A 35 15.12 -16.31 -12.31
CA THR A 35 13.68 -16.17 -12.60
C THR A 35 13.35 -16.86 -13.90
N GLU A 36 12.52 -17.89 -13.83
CA GLU A 36 12.08 -18.64 -15.01
C GLU A 36 10.65 -18.25 -15.37
N ARG A 37 10.52 -17.42 -16.40
CA ARG A 37 9.24 -17.00 -16.99
C ARG A 37 9.32 -17.05 -18.52
N PRO A 38 9.51 -18.24 -19.13
CA PRO A 38 9.67 -18.35 -20.58
C PRO A 38 8.47 -17.81 -21.36
N TRP A 39 7.28 -17.81 -20.77
CA TRP A 39 6.07 -17.28 -21.39
C TRP A 39 6.15 -15.77 -21.70
N VAL A 40 7.03 -15.02 -21.03
CA VAL A 40 7.23 -13.57 -21.28
C VAL A 40 7.86 -13.33 -22.65
N THR A 41 8.64 -14.27 -23.16
CA THR A 41 9.46 -14.09 -24.35
C THR A 41 8.68 -14.21 -25.68
N THR A 42 7.45 -14.70 -25.64
CA THR A 42 6.62 -14.89 -26.84
C THR A 42 5.26 -14.21 -26.71
N ASP A 43 4.69 -13.78 -27.85
CA ASP A 43 3.34 -13.19 -27.86
C ASP A 43 2.28 -14.18 -27.39
N ALA A 44 2.36 -15.44 -27.84
CA ALA A 44 1.44 -16.49 -27.43
C ALA A 44 1.55 -16.78 -25.91
N GLY A 45 2.76 -16.79 -25.38
CA GLY A 45 3.01 -16.99 -23.96
C GLY A 45 2.41 -15.87 -23.11
N ARG A 46 2.61 -14.62 -23.49
CA ARG A 46 2.02 -13.47 -22.82
C ARG A 46 0.49 -13.50 -22.89
N ALA A 47 -0.07 -13.76 -24.05
CA ALA A 47 -1.52 -13.87 -24.22
C ALA A 47 -2.13 -14.98 -23.37
N SER A 48 -1.44 -16.09 -23.18
CA SER A 48 -1.89 -17.23 -22.36
C SER A 48 -2.01 -16.87 -20.88
N ARG A 49 -1.30 -15.83 -20.42
CA ARG A 49 -1.28 -15.40 -19.01
C ARG A 49 -2.24 -14.24 -18.71
N LEU A 50 -2.95 -13.72 -19.68
CA LEU A 50 -4.00 -12.74 -19.45
C LEU A 50 -5.08 -13.33 -18.52
N GLY A 51 -5.47 -12.56 -17.49
CA GLY A 51 -6.41 -13.01 -16.47
C GLY A 51 -5.79 -13.81 -15.31
N HIS A 52 -4.53 -14.26 -15.43
CA HIS A 52 -3.82 -14.87 -14.32
C HIS A 52 -3.39 -13.84 -13.29
N GLU A 53 -3.27 -14.27 -12.04
CA GLU A 53 -2.91 -13.39 -10.94
C GLU A 53 -1.40 -13.27 -10.75
N LEU A 54 -0.93 -12.04 -10.52
CA LEU A 54 0.40 -11.74 -10.01
C LEU A 54 0.30 -10.95 -8.72
N ASN A 55 1.30 -11.11 -7.86
CA ASN A 55 1.39 -10.25 -6.68
C ASN A 55 1.83 -8.84 -7.09
N CYS A 56 1.00 -7.85 -6.80
CA CYS A 56 1.34 -6.46 -7.02
C CYS A 56 2.13 -5.90 -5.84
N VAL A 57 3.42 -5.73 -6.02
CA VAL A 57 4.31 -5.16 -5.00
C VAL A 57 3.88 -3.75 -4.61
N ARG A 58 3.43 -2.95 -5.58
CA ARG A 58 2.93 -1.59 -5.33
C ARG A 58 1.71 -1.56 -4.44
N CYS A 59 0.77 -2.48 -4.62
CA CYS A 59 -0.39 -2.60 -3.74
C CYS A 59 0.03 -2.97 -2.31
N ASP A 60 1.01 -3.87 -2.17
CA ASP A 60 1.52 -4.25 -0.85
C ASP A 60 2.20 -3.07 -0.15
N GLU A 61 3.03 -2.31 -0.86
CA GLU A 61 3.70 -1.12 -0.34
C GLU A 61 2.70 -0.04 0.09
N MET A 62 1.67 0.19 -0.72
CA MET A 62 0.60 1.14 -0.40
C MET A 62 -0.18 0.70 0.83
N GLY A 63 -0.49 -0.59 0.95
CA GLY A 63 -1.17 -1.14 2.11
C GLY A 63 -0.39 -0.93 3.40
N LEU A 64 0.91 -1.22 3.38
CA LEU A 64 1.81 -0.99 4.53
C LEU A 64 1.91 0.50 4.88
N HIS A 65 1.99 1.35 3.87
CA HIS A 65 2.09 2.80 4.08
C HIS A 65 0.83 3.36 4.77
N VAL A 66 -0.34 2.96 4.30
CA VAL A 66 -1.62 3.35 4.91
C VAL A 66 -1.73 2.79 6.33
N ALA A 67 -1.39 1.53 6.54
CA ALA A 67 -1.43 0.90 7.87
C ALA A 67 -0.49 1.62 8.86
N SER A 68 0.72 1.99 8.42
CA SER A 68 1.65 2.77 9.24
C SER A 68 1.10 4.15 9.60
N ALA A 69 0.46 4.83 8.65
CA ALA A 69 -0.15 6.13 8.89
C ALA A 69 -1.29 6.05 9.92
N VAL A 70 -2.14 5.03 9.82
CA VAL A 70 -3.22 4.78 10.78
C VAL A 70 -2.65 4.47 12.16
N LEU A 71 -1.64 3.60 12.25
CA LEU A 71 -1.00 3.28 13.52
C LEU A 71 -0.40 4.52 14.19
N SER A 72 0.30 5.37 13.43
CA SER A 72 0.87 6.63 13.93
C SER A 72 -0.21 7.57 14.45
N ALA A 73 -1.32 7.72 13.73
CA ALA A 73 -2.45 8.54 14.15
C ALA A 73 -3.09 8.01 15.44
N CYS A 74 -3.24 6.68 15.56
CA CYS A 74 -3.76 6.05 16.78
C CYS A 74 -2.85 6.30 17.98
N ARG A 75 -1.54 6.12 17.81
CA ARG A 75 -0.57 6.37 18.89
C ARG A 75 -0.60 7.82 19.35
N LYS A 76 -0.62 8.74 18.41
CA LYS A 76 -0.66 10.17 18.69
C LYS A 76 -1.89 10.55 19.50
N VAL A 77 -3.08 10.15 19.04
CA VAL A 77 -4.34 10.52 19.72
C VAL A 77 -4.46 9.86 21.10
N LEU A 78 -3.98 8.63 21.27
CA LEU A 78 -3.95 7.95 22.55
C LEU A 78 -3.08 8.69 23.56
N LEU A 79 -1.85 9.04 23.18
CA LEU A 79 -0.90 9.71 24.06
C LEU A 79 -1.39 11.11 24.43
N GLU A 80 -1.86 11.89 23.46
CA GLU A 80 -2.37 13.24 23.69
C GLU A 80 -3.61 13.24 24.58
N SER A 81 -4.55 12.33 24.35
CA SER A 81 -5.77 12.22 25.14
C SER A 81 -5.51 11.73 26.56
N HIS A 82 -4.61 10.78 26.74
CA HIS A 82 -4.21 10.29 28.05
C HIS A 82 -3.53 11.39 28.87
N GLU A 83 -2.63 12.15 28.26
CA GLU A 83 -1.95 13.27 28.90
C GLU A 83 -2.93 14.39 29.27
N ALA A 84 -3.80 14.78 28.34
CA ALA A 84 -4.82 15.81 28.58
C ALA A 84 -5.78 15.41 29.71
N ALA A 85 -6.20 14.16 29.76
CA ALA A 85 -7.05 13.64 30.85
C ALA A 85 -6.33 13.65 32.18
N GLY A 86 -5.03 13.37 32.20
CA GLY A 86 -4.20 13.51 33.41
C GLY A 86 -4.10 14.94 33.91
N ILE A 87 -3.90 15.88 33.01
CA ILE A 87 -3.88 17.34 33.35
C ILE A 87 -5.23 17.77 33.88
N SER A 88 -6.34 17.23 33.37
CA SER A 88 -7.70 17.51 33.86
C SER A 88 -8.02 16.84 35.21
N GLY A 89 -7.11 16.06 35.76
CA GLY A 89 -7.24 15.43 37.07
C GLY A 89 -7.99 14.10 37.12
N LEU A 90 -8.16 13.43 35.96
CA LEU A 90 -8.78 12.09 35.89
C LEU A 90 -7.88 11.02 36.52
N CYS A 91 -8.50 10.02 37.16
CA CYS A 91 -7.79 8.84 37.66
C CYS A 91 -7.23 7.97 36.52
N ALA A 92 -6.42 6.97 36.84
CA ALA A 92 -5.80 6.10 35.82
C ALA A 92 -6.81 5.45 34.92
N GLU A 93 -7.92 4.92 35.45
CA GLU A 93 -8.99 4.31 34.64
C GLU A 93 -9.66 5.33 33.73
N GLY A 94 -9.97 6.53 34.24
CA GLY A 94 -10.57 7.61 33.46
C GLY A 94 -9.67 8.10 32.34
N ARG A 95 -8.33 8.09 32.53
CA ARG A 95 -7.37 8.45 31.50
C ARG A 95 -7.41 7.45 30.33
N TRP A 96 -7.48 6.16 30.66
CA TRP A 96 -7.57 5.11 29.64
C TRP A 96 -8.90 5.14 28.89
N GLU A 97 -10.00 5.35 29.59
CA GLU A 97 -11.32 5.51 28.95
C GLU A 97 -11.32 6.69 27.97
N ALA A 98 -10.78 7.83 28.38
CA ALA A 98 -10.67 9.01 27.51
C ALA A 98 -9.79 8.75 26.29
N ALA A 99 -8.68 8.04 26.47
CA ALA A 99 -7.79 7.67 25.36
C ALA A 99 -8.48 6.73 24.36
N LEU A 100 -9.19 5.72 24.84
CA LEU A 100 -9.94 4.77 23.99
C LEU A 100 -11.09 5.46 23.25
N ASP A 101 -11.83 6.35 23.91
CA ASP A 101 -12.89 7.14 23.28
C ASP A 101 -12.34 8.03 22.17
N ALA A 102 -11.16 8.59 22.38
CA ALA A 102 -10.48 9.44 21.39
C ALA A 102 -10.12 8.68 20.10
N LEU A 103 -9.85 7.37 20.17
CA LEU A 103 -9.65 6.55 18.98
C LEU A 103 -10.86 6.57 18.04
N GLY A 104 -12.07 6.58 18.60
CA GLY A 104 -13.31 6.64 17.83
C GLY A 104 -13.52 7.96 17.10
N THR A 105 -12.75 9.00 17.41
CA THR A 105 -12.83 10.31 16.76
C THR A 105 -11.96 10.42 15.51
N LEU A 106 -11.11 9.42 15.23
CA LEU A 106 -10.23 9.43 14.06
C LEU A 106 -11.02 9.34 12.77
N ASP A 107 -10.72 10.24 11.84
CA ASP A 107 -11.23 10.17 10.47
C ASP A 107 -10.29 9.31 9.63
N LEU A 108 -10.63 8.04 9.49
CA LEU A 108 -9.84 7.05 8.72
C LEU A 108 -9.74 7.42 7.24
N ASN A 109 -10.80 7.97 6.67
CA ASN A 109 -10.78 8.40 5.26
C ASN A 109 -9.75 9.49 5.04
N GLN A 110 -9.72 10.49 5.90
CA GLN A 110 -8.75 11.58 5.82
C GLN A 110 -7.31 11.07 5.98
N ILE A 111 -7.07 10.18 6.94
CA ILE A 111 -5.74 9.59 7.17
C ILE A 111 -5.28 8.80 5.95
N CYS A 112 -6.15 7.97 5.37
CA CYS A 112 -5.85 7.17 4.19
C CYS A 112 -5.58 8.05 2.97
N GLN A 113 -6.40 9.06 2.73
CA GLN A 113 -6.21 9.99 1.60
C GLN A 113 -4.89 10.74 1.71
N ALA A 114 -4.58 11.29 2.88
CA ALA A 114 -3.32 11.99 3.10
C ALA A 114 -2.10 11.08 2.88
N ALA A 115 -2.16 9.82 3.34
CA ALA A 115 -1.10 8.83 3.12
C ALA A 115 -0.90 8.51 1.63
N LEU A 116 -1.98 8.36 0.88
CA LEU A 116 -1.93 8.07 -0.55
C LEU A 116 -1.41 9.25 -1.38
N GLU A 117 -1.72 10.47 -0.98
CA GLU A 117 -1.21 11.69 -1.65
C GLU A 117 0.30 11.85 -1.47
N ILE A 118 0.84 11.55 -0.30
CA ILE A 118 2.28 11.56 -0.04
C ILE A 118 3.00 10.57 -0.95
N GLN A 119 2.44 9.39 -1.18
CA GLN A 119 3.02 8.42 -2.10
C GLN A 119 3.03 8.91 -3.56
N LYS A 120 2.00 9.60 -4.00
CA LYS A 120 1.93 10.16 -5.36
C LYS A 120 2.99 11.24 -5.57
N SER A 121 3.23 12.10 -4.58
CA SER A 121 4.24 13.16 -4.66
C SER A 121 5.68 12.63 -4.61
N GLY A 122 5.91 11.47 -3.99
CA GLY A 122 7.21 10.80 -3.96
C GLY A 122 7.57 10.04 -5.25
N GLN A 123 6.65 9.92 -6.19
CA GLN A 123 6.81 9.19 -7.46
C GLN A 123 7.02 10.10 -8.67
N GLN A 124 7.57 11.30 -8.49
CA GLN A 124 7.94 12.10 -9.65
C GLN A 124 9.03 11.33 -10.42
N PRO A 125 8.81 11.09 -11.73
CA PRO A 125 9.86 10.53 -12.56
C PRO A 125 11.03 11.52 -12.59
N GLY A 126 12.13 11.09 -12.01
CA GLY A 126 13.39 11.82 -12.11
C GLY A 126 13.96 11.73 -13.50
#